data_741c4c80689f6a3c924f4fc3c02d03a6
#
_entry.id   741c4c80689f6a3c924f4fc3c02d03a6
#
_cell.length_a   1.000
_cell.length_b   1.000
_cell.length_c   1.000
_cell.angle_alpha   90.00
_cell.angle_beta   90.00
_cell.angle_gamma   90.00
#
_symmetry.space_group_name_H-M   'P 1'
#
loop_
_entity.id
_entity.type
_entity.pdbx_description
1 polymer ?
#
loop_
_entity_poly.entity_id
_entity_poly.type
_entity_poly.pdbx_seq_one_letter_code
_entity_poly.pdbx_strand_id
1 'polypeptide(L)'
;MKHVRIVGVPEHFNLPWHLAIEEGAFEERGIVLEWTDIPEGTGRMAQLLADHETDLAIILTEGIVKSISEGNPSMIVQEYVGSPLLWGIHVASQRHFKSVSELKNTKAAISRFGSGSHLMAFVNAQKEGWDTSRLQFEVIDNLEGAVAALAHGTADYFMWEHFTTKPLVDSGVFRRLGDCPTPWPCFVIAANKHFLARNENVLRHVLQCINLYTKEFKSIPSINRTLANRYEQKLEDIDTWLSLTEWSQKQLTEETFKSVQQTLLNLHLVATEKNFTDMVWG
;
A
#
# COMPACT_ATOMS: atom_id res chain seq x y z
N MET A 1 -25.28 14.39 -11.89
CA MET A 1 -24.28 13.37 -11.53
C MET A 1 -23.71 13.68 -10.15
N LYS A 2 -23.33 12.66 -9.39
CA LYS A 2 -22.66 12.82 -8.09
C LYS A 2 -21.14 12.80 -8.31
N HIS A 3 -20.44 13.80 -7.78
CA HIS A 3 -18.98 13.81 -7.81
C HIS A 3 -18.42 13.04 -6.63
N VAL A 4 -17.42 12.19 -6.88
CA VAL A 4 -16.68 11.40 -5.89
C VAL A 4 -15.20 11.54 -6.16
N ARG A 5 -14.46 12.04 -5.19
CA ARG A 5 -13.00 12.17 -5.27
C ARG A 5 -12.35 10.93 -4.65
N ILE A 6 -11.43 10.36 -5.39
CA ILE A 6 -10.69 9.19 -4.95
C ILE A 6 -9.19 9.38 -5.19
N VAL A 7 -8.39 8.91 -4.26
CA VAL A 7 -6.93 8.96 -4.37
C VAL A 7 -6.31 7.57 -4.25
N GLY A 8 -5.19 7.37 -4.93
CA GLY A 8 -4.38 6.16 -4.84
C GLY A 8 -2.93 6.44 -5.22
N VAL A 9 -2.05 5.47 -4.99
CA VAL A 9 -0.67 5.55 -5.51
C VAL A 9 -0.66 5.30 -7.02
N PRO A 10 0.28 5.90 -7.80
CA PRO A 10 0.41 5.68 -9.25
C PRO A 10 1.04 4.32 -9.56
N GLU A 11 0.41 3.26 -9.09
CA GLU A 11 0.92 1.90 -9.21
C GLU A 11 -0.07 0.99 -9.93
N HIS A 12 0.44 -0.08 -10.49
CA HIS A 12 -0.27 -1.05 -11.33
C HIS A 12 -1.46 -1.74 -10.64
N PHE A 13 -1.51 -1.80 -9.31
CA PHE A 13 -2.67 -2.27 -8.54
C PHE A 13 -3.95 -1.49 -8.87
N ASN A 14 -3.84 -0.22 -9.27
CA ASN A 14 -4.95 0.70 -9.48
C ASN A 14 -5.45 0.74 -10.94
N LEU A 15 -4.87 -0.06 -11.86
CA LEU A 15 -5.33 -0.10 -13.25
C LEU A 15 -6.83 -0.44 -13.40
N PRO A 16 -7.46 -1.31 -12.57
CA PRO A 16 -8.91 -1.53 -12.64
C PRO A 16 -9.75 -0.25 -12.49
N TRP A 17 -9.33 0.70 -11.63
CA TRP A 17 -9.99 2.00 -11.48
C TRP A 17 -9.85 2.85 -12.73
N HIS A 18 -8.64 2.92 -13.29
CA HIS A 18 -8.38 3.70 -14.50
C HIS A 18 -9.20 3.16 -15.68
N LEU A 19 -9.27 1.85 -15.87
CA LEU A 19 -10.09 1.24 -16.93
C LEU A 19 -11.57 1.57 -16.73
N ALA A 20 -12.10 1.44 -15.51
CA ALA A 20 -13.50 1.74 -15.23
C ALA A 20 -13.84 3.23 -15.49
N ILE A 21 -12.92 4.14 -15.23
CA ILE A 21 -13.07 5.57 -15.53
C ILE A 21 -12.98 5.80 -17.05
N GLU A 22 -11.96 5.27 -17.71
CA GLU A 22 -11.72 5.43 -19.16
C GLU A 22 -12.88 4.89 -20.01
N GLU A 23 -13.55 3.82 -19.54
CA GLU A 23 -14.72 3.22 -20.20
C GLU A 23 -16.05 3.88 -19.84
N GLY A 24 -16.07 4.88 -18.95
CA GLY A 24 -17.29 5.61 -18.54
C GLY A 24 -18.23 4.80 -17.63
N ALA A 25 -17.73 3.72 -16.99
CA ALA A 25 -18.57 2.82 -16.21
C ALA A 25 -19.19 3.44 -14.96
N PHE A 26 -18.59 4.50 -14.42
CA PHE A 26 -19.13 5.29 -13.32
C PHE A 26 -20.17 6.28 -13.80
N GLU A 27 -19.94 6.94 -14.95
CA GLU A 27 -20.87 7.88 -15.57
C GLU A 27 -22.21 7.21 -15.93
N GLU A 28 -22.19 5.97 -16.42
CA GLU A 28 -23.40 5.16 -16.66
C GLU A 28 -24.25 4.98 -15.40
N ARG A 29 -23.63 5.09 -14.21
CA ARG A 29 -24.29 5.01 -12.89
C ARG A 29 -24.58 6.38 -12.26
N GLY A 30 -24.42 7.46 -13.05
CA GLY A 30 -24.65 8.83 -12.61
C GLY A 30 -23.58 9.39 -11.67
N ILE A 31 -22.36 8.82 -11.69
CA ILE A 31 -21.23 9.19 -10.87
C ILE A 31 -20.12 9.74 -11.74
N VAL A 32 -19.57 10.89 -11.38
CA VAL A 32 -18.29 11.40 -11.90
C VAL A 32 -17.22 11.05 -10.88
N LEU A 33 -16.36 10.09 -11.18
CA LEU A 33 -15.27 9.67 -10.30
C LEU A 33 -13.98 10.39 -10.70
N GLU A 34 -13.46 11.22 -9.80
CA GLU A 34 -12.25 12.01 -10.01
C GLU A 34 -11.08 11.33 -9.31
N TRP A 35 -10.19 10.71 -10.09
CA TRP A 35 -8.98 10.07 -9.59
C TRP A 35 -7.81 11.04 -9.48
N THR A 36 -7.07 10.99 -8.37
CA THR A 36 -5.80 11.72 -8.20
C THR A 36 -4.70 10.78 -7.72
N ASP A 37 -3.58 10.79 -8.42
CA ASP A 37 -2.37 10.07 -8.03
C ASP A 37 -1.65 10.77 -6.87
N ILE A 38 -1.30 10.01 -5.83
CA ILE A 38 -0.58 10.49 -4.64
C ILE A 38 0.73 9.69 -4.49
N PRO A 39 1.81 10.12 -5.14
CA PRO A 39 3.09 9.43 -5.10
C PRO A 39 3.75 9.45 -3.70
N GLU A 40 3.35 10.36 -2.83
CA GLU A 40 3.80 10.43 -1.44
C GLU A 40 3.25 9.27 -0.58
N GLY A 41 2.26 8.54 -1.10
CA GLY A 41 1.73 7.32 -0.52
C GLY A 41 0.78 7.51 0.66
N THR A 42 0.66 6.44 1.45
CA THR A 42 -0.35 6.23 2.50
C THR A 42 -0.53 7.41 3.46
N GLY A 43 0.55 8.02 3.93
CA GLY A 43 0.44 9.10 4.91
C GLY A 43 -0.23 10.35 4.34
N ARG A 44 0.08 10.74 3.09
CA ARG A 44 -0.58 11.87 2.44
C ARG A 44 -2.04 11.57 2.13
N MET A 45 -2.34 10.37 1.66
CA MET A 45 -3.72 9.93 1.41
C MET A 45 -4.57 9.92 2.69
N ALA A 46 -4.01 9.45 3.81
CA ALA A 46 -4.68 9.49 5.11
C ALA A 46 -4.96 10.93 5.56
N GLN A 47 -4.02 11.86 5.32
CA GLN A 47 -4.22 13.27 5.62
C GLN A 47 -5.34 13.87 4.75
N LEU A 48 -5.38 13.58 3.44
CA LEU A 48 -6.44 14.06 2.54
C LEU A 48 -7.82 13.57 2.96
N LEU A 49 -7.93 12.31 3.46
CA LEU A 49 -9.17 11.80 4.04
C LEU A 49 -9.55 12.57 5.32
N ALA A 50 -8.59 12.84 6.21
CA ALA A 50 -8.82 13.55 7.46
C ALA A 50 -9.27 15.00 7.23
N ASP A 51 -8.69 15.66 6.24
CA ASP A 51 -8.98 17.06 5.89
C ASP A 51 -10.23 17.21 4.99
N HIS A 52 -10.92 16.11 4.68
CA HIS A 52 -12.06 16.08 3.75
C HIS A 52 -11.73 16.56 2.32
N GLU A 53 -10.47 16.51 1.94
CA GLU A 53 -10.02 16.88 0.59
C GLU A 53 -10.26 15.73 -0.42
N THR A 54 -10.42 14.51 0.05
CA THR A 54 -10.88 13.36 -0.74
C THR A 54 -12.01 12.62 -0.04
N ASP A 55 -12.80 11.89 -0.79
CA ASP A 55 -13.94 11.11 -0.28
C ASP A 55 -13.54 9.64 -0.04
N LEU A 56 -12.71 9.10 -0.93
CA LEU A 56 -12.21 7.73 -0.91
C LEU A 56 -10.68 7.68 -1.07
N ALA A 57 -10.06 6.61 -0.58
CA ALA A 57 -8.65 6.33 -0.84
C ALA A 57 -8.41 4.82 -1.00
N ILE A 58 -7.55 4.46 -1.96
CA ILE A 58 -6.93 3.13 -2.05
C ILE A 58 -5.62 3.20 -1.29
N ILE A 59 -5.58 2.57 -0.13
CA ILE A 59 -4.57 2.84 0.88
C ILE A 59 -4.10 1.55 1.56
N LEU A 60 -2.83 1.52 2.03
CA LEU A 60 -2.29 0.39 2.78
C LEU A 60 -3.10 0.13 4.05
N THR A 61 -3.42 -1.15 4.29
CA THR A 61 -4.26 -1.61 5.40
C THR A 61 -3.74 -1.15 6.75
N GLU A 62 -2.48 -1.38 7.04
CA GLU A 62 -1.86 -0.98 8.31
C GLU A 62 -1.80 0.53 8.48
N GLY A 63 -1.58 1.25 7.39
CA GLY A 63 -1.48 2.71 7.42
C GLY A 63 -2.80 3.38 7.76
N ILE A 64 -3.90 2.91 7.19
CA ILE A 64 -5.22 3.46 7.50
C ILE A 64 -5.73 3.00 8.88
N VAL A 65 -5.45 1.75 9.29
CA VAL A 65 -5.76 1.28 10.64
C VAL A 65 -5.06 2.15 11.68
N LYS A 66 -3.76 2.46 11.48
CA LYS A 66 -3.01 3.38 12.33
C LYS A 66 -3.67 4.76 12.37
N SER A 67 -3.92 5.35 11.21
CA SER A 67 -4.45 6.72 11.10
C SER A 67 -5.82 6.86 11.76
N ILE A 68 -6.75 5.90 11.56
CA ILE A 68 -8.06 5.92 12.22
C ILE A 68 -7.90 5.72 13.74
N SER A 69 -6.97 4.88 14.19
CA SER A 69 -6.67 4.71 15.62
C SER A 69 -6.20 6.01 16.27
N GLU A 70 -5.53 6.86 15.52
CA GLU A 70 -5.06 8.20 15.93
C GLU A 70 -6.12 9.31 15.76
N GLY A 71 -7.32 8.97 15.31
CA GLY A 71 -8.46 9.91 15.25
C GLY A 71 -8.87 10.37 13.86
N ASN A 72 -8.30 9.79 12.79
CA ASN A 72 -8.75 10.08 11.43
C ASN A 72 -10.25 9.71 11.28
N PRO A 73 -11.12 10.63 10.83
CA PRO A 73 -12.55 10.41 10.73
C PRO A 73 -12.95 9.63 9.46
N SER A 74 -12.33 8.46 9.27
CA SER A 74 -12.60 7.57 8.14
C SER A 74 -13.03 6.19 8.60
N MET A 75 -13.48 5.35 7.67
CA MET A 75 -13.75 3.93 7.87
C MET A 75 -13.19 3.12 6.70
N ILE A 76 -12.75 1.91 6.97
CA ILE A 76 -12.44 0.92 5.93
C ILE A 76 -13.76 0.38 5.39
N VAL A 77 -13.96 0.42 4.08
CA VAL A 77 -15.22 0.01 3.47
C VAL A 77 -15.14 -1.32 2.72
N GLN A 78 -13.94 -1.73 2.30
CA GLN A 78 -13.71 -3.01 1.63
C GLN A 78 -12.21 -3.33 1.57
N GLU A 79 -11.83 -4.61 1.55
CA GLU A 79 -10.53 -5.03 1.01
C GLU A 79 -10.47 -4.72 -0.49
N TYR A 80 -9.33 -4.23 -0.96
CA TYR A 80 -9.13 -3.99 -2.39
C TYR A 80 -8.15 -5.00 -3.00
N VAL A 81 -6.99 -5.18 -2.40
CA VAL A 81 -6.04 -6.23 -2.77
C VAL A 81 -5.85 -7.14 -1.56
N GLY A 82 -6.34 -8.38 -1.68
CA GLY A 82 -6.35 -9.38 -0.61
C GLY A 82 -5.02 -10.09 -0.43
N SER A 83 -4.15 -10.11 -1.46
CA SER A 83 -2.82 -10.69 -1.35
C SER A 83 -1.88 -9.79 -0.53
N PRO A 84 -0.84 -10.36 0.12
CA PRO A 84 0.22 -9.59 0.76
C PRO A 84 0.96 -8.68 -0.21
N LEU A 85 1.41 -7.52 0.26
CA LEU A 85 2.40 -6.71 -0.45
C LEU A 85 3.79 -7.30 -0.20
N LEU A 86 4.55 -7.52 -1.26
CA LEU A 86 5.92 -7.98 -1.16
C LEU A 86 6.86 -6.79 -1.00
N TRP A 87 7.46 -6.65 0.18
CA TRP A 87 8.48 -5.64 0.44
C TRP A 87 9.86 -6.21 0.17
N GLY A 88 10.46 -5.81 -0.95
CA GLY A 88 11.84 -6.15 -1.25
C GLY A 88 12.80 -5.51 -0.26
N ILE A 89 13.80 -6.26 0.20
CA ILE A 89 14.83 -5.81 1.11
C ILE A 89 16.10 -5.55 0.28
N HIS A 90 16.44 -4.28 0.11
CA HIS A 90 17.47 -3.82 -0.83
C HIS A 90 18.67 -3.27 -0.09
N VAL A 91 19.85 -3.53 -0.65
CA VAL A 91 21.12 -2.91 -0.28
C VAL A 91 21.76 -2.30 -1.52
N ALA A 92 22.69 -1.35 -1.35
CA ALA A 92 23.48 -0.91 -2.48
C ALA A 92 24.28 -2.09 -3.07
N SER A 93 24.38 -2.18 -4.39
CA SER A 93 24.97 -3.34 -5.08
C SER A 93 26.41 -3.64 -4.67
N GLN A 94 27.19 -2.60 -4.31
CA GLN A 94 28.59 -2.71 -3.87
C GLN A 94 28.76 -3.12 -2.39
N ARG A 95 27.69 -3.20 -1.61
CA ARG A 95 27.78 -3.60 -0.19
C ARG A 95 28.04 -5.11 -0.05
N HIS A 96 28.67 -5.51 1.02
CA HIS A 96 29.11 -6.91 1.23
C HIS A 96 28.00 -7.86 1.70
N PHE A 97 26.87 -7.34 2.22
CA PHE A 97 25.78 -8.17 2.76
C PHE A 97 25.29 -9.21 1.76
N LYS A 98 25.15 -10.46 2.17
CA LYS A 98 24.74 -11.60 1.34
C LYS A 98 23.36 -12.14 1.70
N SER A 99 22.87 -11.83 2.90
CA SER A 99 21.59 -12.30 3.42
C SER A 99 20.93 -11.23 4.28
N VAL A 100 19.61 -11.38 4.50
CA VAL A 100 18.83 -10.49 5.36
C VAL A 100 19.34 -10.55 6.81
N SER A 101 19.76 -11.72 7.28
CA SER A 101 20.26 -11.90 8.66
C SER A 101 21.50 -11.07 8.98
N GLU A 102 22.30 -10.70 7.98
CA GLU A 102 23.49 -9.84 8.16
C GLU A 102 23.11 -8.35 8.38
N LEU A 103 21.86 -7.98 8.16
CA LEU A 103 21.37 -6.62 8.40
C LEU A 103 21.02 -6.35 9.86
N LYS A 104 21.15 -7.34 10.74
CA LYS A 104 20.95 -7.16 12.19
C LYS A 104 21.85 -6.06 12.73
N ASN A 105 21.25 -5.12 13.48
CA ASN A 105 21.92 -3.94 14.06
C ASN A 105 22.49 -2.94 13.04
N THR A 106 22.02 -2.99 11.78
CA THR A 106 22.35 -1.98 10.76
C THR A 106 21.22 -0.96 10.64
N LYS A 107 21.44 0.10 9.86
CA LYS A 107 20.52 1.23 9.74
C LYS A 107 19.58 1.06 8.54
N ALA A 108 18.27 1.06 8.78
CA ALA A 108 17.24 1.06 7.75
C ALA A 108 16.97 2.45 7.19
N ALA A 109 16.91 2.60 5.89
CA ALA A 109 16.33 3.78 5.25
C ALA A 109 14.80 3.68 5.32
N ILE A 110 14.15 4.77 5.75
CA ILE A 110 12.69 4.89 5.83
C ILE A 110 12.23 6.21 5.23
N SER A 111 11.09 6.22 4.53
CA SER A 111 10.60 7.48 3.96
C SER A 111 10.28 8.52 5.04
N ARG A 112 9.67 8.10 6.15
CA ARG A 112 9.45 8.91 7.37
C ARG A 112 9.04 7.99 8.52
N PHE A 113 9.11 8.51 9.74
CA PHE A 113 8.55 7.80 10.89
C PHE A 113 7.03 7.60 10.71
N GLY A 114 6.54 6.39 11.01
CA GLY A 114 5.15 6.00 10.80
C GLY A 114 4.75 5.63 9.37
N SER A 115 5.70 5.61 8.42
CA SER A 115 5.47 5.16 7.05
C SER A 115 5.44 3.62 6.93
N GLY A 116 5.03 3.10 5.77
CA GLY A 116 5.09 1.68 5.46
C GLY A 116 6.49 1.10 5.57
N SER A 117 7.52 1.79 5.04
CA SER A 117 8.91 1.33 5.15
C SER A 117 9.42 1.29 6.60
N HIS A 118 8.96 2.23 7.45
CA HIS A 118 9.24 2.20 8.88
C HIS A 118 8.60 0.99 9.57
N LEU A 119 7.30 0.76 9.34
CA LEU A 119 6.58 -0.38 9.88
C LEU A 119 7.18 -1.72 9.42
N MET A 120 7.46 -1.85 8.12
CA MET A 120 7.99 -3.10 7.57
C MET A 120 9.40 -3.42 8.05
N ALA A 121 10.20 -2.43 8.42
CA ALA A 121 11.46 -2.68 9.10
C ALA A 121 11.25 -3.37 10.47
N PHE A 122 10.22 -3.00 11.22
CA PHE A 122 9.84 -3.69 12.46
C PHE A 122 9.28 -5.10 12.19
N VAL A 123 8.38 -5.24 11.21
CA VAL A 123 7.81 -6.56 10.84
C VAL A 123 8.92 -7.52 10.43
N ASN A 124 9.86 -7.06 9.61
CA ASN A 124 11.02 -7.86 9.23
C ASN A 124 11.90 -8.21 10.43
N ALA A 125 12.18 -7.26 11.31
CA ALA A 125 12.96 -7.50 12.51
C ALA A 125 12.31 -8.55 13.42
N GLN A 126 11.00 -8.50 13.61
CA GLN A 126 10.26 -9.53 14.36
C GLN A 126 10.35 -10.91 13.69
N LYS A 127 10.15 -10.97 12.36
CA LYS A 127 10.29 -12.21 11.58
C LYS A 127 11.67 -12.83 11.71
N GLU A 128 12.70 -12.00 11.70
CA GLU A 128 14.11 -12.43 11.85
C GLU A 128 14.54 -12.64 13.32
N GLY A 129 13.66 -12.41 14.30
CA GLY A 129 13.98 -12.54 15.73
C GLY A 129 14.99 -11.49 16.23
N TRP A 130 14.98 -10.30 15.65
CA TRP A 130 15.85 -9.20 16.10
C TRP A 130 15.20 -8.44 17.25
N ASP A 131 16.02 -7.79 18.07
CA ASP A 131 15.56 -6.84 19.09
C ASP A 131 15.09 -5.55 18.42
N THR A 132 13.80 -5.33 18.36
CA THR A 132 13.20 -4.16 17.70
C THR A 132 13.55 -2.82 18.37
N SER A 133 13.93 -2.82 19.66
CA SER A 133 14.36 -1.63 20.38
C SER A 133 15.72 -1.09 19.90
N ARG A 134 16.47 -1.90 19.15
CA ARG A 134 17.81 -1.58 18.63
C ARG A 134 17.81 -1.15 17.18
N LEU A 135 16.64 -1.09 16.54
CA LEU A 135 16.53 -0.62 15.15
C LEU A 135 16.98 0.84 15.03
N GLN A 136 17.74 1.11 13.99
CA GLN A 136 18.22 2.44 13.65
C GLN A 136 17.66 2.86 12.30
N PHE A 137 17.35 4.13 12.17
CA PHE A 137 16.68 4.65 10.98
C PHE A 137 17.38 5.86 10.40
N GLU A 138 17.36 5.96 9.07
CA GLU A 138 17.69 7.14 8.28
C GLU A 138 16.44 7.58 7.54
N VAL A 139 16.03 8.83 7.72
CA VAL A 139 14.88 9.39 7.00
C VAL A 139 15.32 9.87 5.62
N ILE A 140 14.68 9.37 4.56
CA ILE A 140 15.11 9.56 3.17
C ILE A 140 14.03 10.17 2.27
N ASP A 141 12.85 10.44 2.81
CA ASP A 141 11.66 11.02 2.18
C ASP A 141 11.06 10.18 1.04
N ASN A 142 11.84 9.80 0.03
CA ASN A 142 11.39 9.12 -1.19
C ASN A 142 12.40 8.11 -1.73
N LEU A 143 12.10 7.50 -2.88
CA LEU A 143 12.94 6.48 -3.51
C LEU A 143 14.31 7.03 -3.95
N GLU A 144 14.37 8.28 -4.44
CA GLU A 144 15.63 8.92 -4.83
C GLU A 144 16.54 9.11 -3.61
N GLY A 145 15.97 9.53 -2.48
CA GLY A 145 16.65 9.60 -1.20
C GLY A 145 17.19 8.26 -0.73
N ALA A 146 16.45 7.15 -0.96
CA ALA A 146 16.93 5.81 -0.67
C ALA A 146 18.15 5.42 -1.51
N VAL A 147 18.11 5.71 -2.83
CA VAL A 147 19.26 5.49 -3.73
C VAL A 147 20.49 6.24 -3.21
N ALA A 148 20.35 7.52 -2.88
CA ALA A 148 21.44 8.34 -2.36
C ALA A 148 21.97 7.82 -1.02
N ALA A 149 21.09 7.51 -0.06
CA ALA A 149 21.47 7.05 1.27
C ALA A 149 22.21 5.73 1.24
N LEU A 150 21.75 4.76 0.45
CA LEU A 150 22.44 3.48 0.30
C LEU A 150 23.78 3.62 -0.43
N ALA A 151 23.85 4.45 -1.46
CA ALA A 151 25.09 4.70 -2.21
C ALA A 151 26.17 5.37 -1.32
N HIS A 152 25.78 6.35 -0.50
CA HIS A 152 26.69 7.05 0.41
C HIS A 152 26.94 6.29 1.73
N GLY A 153 26.18 5.25 2.02
CA GLY A 153 26.31 4.46 3.24
C GLY A 153 25.77 5.15 4.51
N THR A 154 24.89 6.13 4.38
CA THR A 154 24.17 6.74 5.52
C THR A 154 23.06 5.81 6.03
N ALA A 155 22.59 4.90 5.18
CA ALA A 155 21.78 3.74 5.53
C ALA A 155 22.37 2.46 4.90
N ASP A 156 22.03 1.32 5.47
CA ASP A 156 22.55 0.02 5.03
C ASP A 156 21.55 -0.74 4.17
N TYR A 157 20.25 -0.64 4.45
CA TYR A 157 19.19 -1.29 3.69
C TYR A 157 17.95 -0.42 3.58
N PHE A 158 17.11 -0.75 2.58
CA PHE A 158 15.84 -0.09 2.29
C PHE A 158 14.78 -1.12 1.95
N MET A 159 13.57 -0.94 2.47
CA MET A 159 12.44 -1.79 2.15
C MET A 159 11.39 -1.01 1.36
N TRP A 160 11.01 -1.55 0.20
CA TRP A 160 9.99 -0.97 -0.68
C TRP A 160 9.31 -2.06 -1.49
N GLU A 161 8.20 -1.72 -2.16
CA GLU A 161 7.47 -2.67 -2.98
C GLU A 161 8.39 -3.33 -4.03
N HIS A 162 8.28 -4.66 -4.14
CA HIS A 162 9.20 -5.52 -4.88
C HIS A 162 9.33 -5.14 -6.35
N PHE A 163 8.18 -4.96 -7.04
CA PHE A 163 8.15 -4.75 -8.47
C PHE A 163 8.44 -3.30 -8.85
N THR A 164 8.02 -2.33 -8.05
CA THR A 164 8.36 -0.92 -8.22
C THR A 164 9.88 -0.69 -8.17
N THR A 165 10.60 -1.44 -7.33
CA THR A 165 12.06 -1.33 -7.21
C THR A 165 12.83 -2.26 -8.15
N LYS A 166 12.14 -3.13 -8.89
CA LYS A 166 12.78 -4.09 -9.80
C LYS A 166 13.69 -3.43 -10.84
N PRO A 167 13.33 -2.30 -11.48
CA PRO A 167 14.22 -1.61 -12.41
C PRO A 167 15.56 -1.18 -11.80
N LEU A 168 15.57 -0.78 -10.51
CA LEU A 168 16.81 -0.42 -9.80
C LEU A 168 17.67 -1.64 -9.47
N VAL A 169 17.06 -2.80 -9.26
CA VAL A 169 17.77 -4.08 -9.11
C VAL A 169 18.37 -4.51 -10.45
N ASP A 170 17.60 -4.46 -11.53
CA ASP A 170 18.02 -4.86 -12.87
C ASP A 170 19.16 -3.99 -13.41
N SER A 171 19.14 -2.69 -13.11
CA SER A 171 20.21 -1.75 -13.48
C SER A 171 21.45 -1.84 -12.58
N GLY A 172 21.41 -2.67 -11.53
CA GLY A 172 22.55 -2.85 -10.62
C GLY A 172 22.75 -1.68 -9.62
N VAL A 173 21.78 -0.81 -9.46
CA VAL A 173 21.78 0.22 -8.40
C VAL A 173 21.58 -0.44 -7.04
N PHE A 174 20.57 -1.29 -6.95
CA PHE A 174 20.29 -2.09 -5.77
C PHE A 174 20.61 -3.57 -6.01
N ARG A 175 20.84 -4.28 -4.92
CA ARG A 175 20.78 -5.73 -4.86
C ARG A 175 19.73 -6.12 -3.83
N ARG A 176 18.78 -6.98 -4.21
CA ARG A 176 17.76 -7.50 -3.32
C ARG A 176 18.29 -8.71 -2.58
N LEU A 177 18.16 -8.70 -1.25
CA LEU A 177 18.58 -9.82 -0.39
C LEU A 177 17.44 -10.80 -0.09
N GLY A 178 16.20 -10.35 -0.20
CA GLY A 178 15.00 -11.14 0.06
C GLY A 178 13.75 -10.27 0.08
N ASP A 179 12.64 -10.88 0.48
CA ASP A 179 11.34 -10.22 0.59
C ASP A 179 10.70 -10.45 1.96
N CYS A 180 9.99 -9.42 2.43
CA CYS A 180 9.15 -9.48 3.60
C CYS A 180 7.70 -9.21 3.16
N PRO A 181 6.84 -10.23 3.01
CA PRO A 181 5.43 -10.01 2.71
C PRO A 181 4.72 -9.43 3.92
N THR A 182 3.73 -8.55 3.68
CA THR A 182 2.82 -8.13 4.77
C THR A 182 2.04 -9.33 5.27
N PRO A 183 1.82 -9.49 6.60
CA PRO A 183 1.02 -10.60 7.13
C PRO A 183 -0.50 -10.35 7.04
N TRP A 184 -0.94 -9.44 6.18
CA TRP A 184 -2.34 -9.04 5.95
C TRP A 184 -2.57 -8.62 4.49
N PRO A 185 -3.85 -8.49 4.05
CA PRO A 185 -4.22 -7.88 2.76
C PRO A 185 -3.58 -6.50 2.60
N CYS A 186 -2.93 -6.25 1.46
CA CYS A 186 -2.10 -5.05 1.35
C CYS A 186 -2.88 -3.76 1.20
N PHE A 187 -3.95 -3.72 0.40
CA PHE A 187 -4.73 -2.50 0.17
C PHE A 187 -6.20 -2.66 0.54
N VAL A 188 -6.73 -1.62 1.12
CA VAL A 188 -8.16 -1.45 1.39
C VAL A 188 -8.70 -0.19 0.70
N ILE A 189 -10.02 -0.14 0.52
CA ILE A 189 -10.75 1.07 0.19
C ILE A 189 -11.17 1.69 1.51
N ALA A 190 -10.74 2.93 1.77
CA ALA A 190 -11.19 3.71 2.91
C ALA A 190 -12.06 4.88 2.45
N ALA A 191 -13.03 5.25 3.27
CA ALA A 191 -13.94 6.36 3.00
C ALA A 191 -13.99 7.32 4.19
N ASN A 192 -14.07 8.61 3.90
CA ASN A 192 -14.33 9.64 4.87
C ASN A 192 -15.74 9.48 5.48
N LYS A 193 -15.88 9.53 6.81
CA LYS A 193 -17.17 9.37 7.51
C LYS A 193 -18.22 10.41 7.13
N HIS A 194 -17.77 11.63 6.79
CA HIS A 194 -18.70 12.68 6.34
C HIS A 194 -19.29 12.33 4.96
N PHE A 195 -18.49 11.80 4.04
CA PHE A 195 -18.97 11.31 2.76
C PHE A 195 -19.94 10.13 2.97
N LEU A 196 -19.56 9.14 3.77
CA LEU A 196 -20.37 7.96 4.08
C LEU A 196 -21.77 8.33 4.58
N ALA A 197 -21.86 9.21 5.57
CA ALA A 197 -23.12 9.61 6.19
C ALA A 197 -24.14 10.22 5.21
N ARG A 198 -23.68 10.73 4.07
CA ARG A 198 -24.51 11.47 3.11
C ARG A 198 -24.66 10.77 1.76
N ASN A 199 -23.77 9.82 1.45
CA ASN A 199 -23.63 9.24 0.13
C ASN A 199 -23.48 7.70 0.17
N GLU A 200 -24.06 7.02 1.15
CA GLU A 200 -23.96 5.56 1.28
C GLU A 200 -24.35 4.84 -0.01
N ASN A 201 -25.48 5.20 -0.63
CA ASN A 201 -25.92 4.60 -1.89
C ASN A 201 -24.93 4.84 -3.04
N VAL A 202 -24.28 6.01 -3.07
CA VAL A 202 -23.25 6.32 -4.06
C VAL A 202 -22.04 5.42 -3.84
N LEU A 203 -21.58 5.27 -2.58
CA LEU A 203 -20.50 4.33 -2.25
C LEU A 203 -20.83 2.91 -2.71
N ARG A 204 -22.03 2.42 -2.41
CA ARG A 204 -22.45 1.06 -2.84
C ARG A 204 -22.36 0.90 -4.36
N HIS A 205 -22.77 1.90 -5.15
CA HIS A 205 -22.63 1.88 -6.60
C HIS A 205 -21.17 1.93 -7.06
N VAL A 206 -20.32 2.73 -6.38
CA VAL A 206 -18.87 2.75 -6.66
C VAL A 206 -18.25 1.38 -6.40
N LEU A 207 -18.54 0.77 -5.24
CA LEU A 207 -18.03 -0.58 -4.91
C LEU A 207 -18.55 -1.64 -5.89
N GLN A 208 -19.83 -1.62 -6.25
CA GLN A 208 -20.38 -2.53 -7.24
C GLN A 208 -19.69 -2.39 -8.60
N CYS A 209 -19.42 -1.17 -9.04
CA CYS A 209 -18.73 -0.92 -10.29
C CYS A 209 -17.30 -1.48 -10.26
N ILE A 210 -16.49 -1.06 -9.30
CA ILE A 210 -15.09 -1.50 -9.25
C ILE A 210 -14.94 -3.01 -8.99
N ASN A 211 -15.89 -3.62 -8.27
CA ASN A 211 -15.88 -5.05 -8.02
C ASN A 211 -16.07 -5.88 -9.29
N LEU A 212 -16.81 -5.39 -10.29
CA LEU A 212 -16.89 -6.01 -11.61
C LEU A 212 -15.52 -5.98 -12.31
N TYR A 213 -14.87 -4.81 -12.33
CA TYR A 213 -13.55 -4.66 -12.96
C TYR A 213 -12.49 -5.51 -12.29
N THR A 214 -12.41 -5.49 -10.96
CA THR A 214 -11.42 -6.28 -10.24
C THR A 214 -11.63 -7.79 -10.37
N LYS A 215 -12.88 -8.25 -10.44
CA LYS A 215 -13.22 -9.67 -10.63
C LYS A 215 -12.79 -10.19 -11.99
N GLU A 216 -12.99 -9.39 -13.03
CA GLU A 216 -12.71 -9.77 -14.41
C GLU A 216 -11.29 -9.37 -14.87
N PHE A 217 -10.54 -8.62 -14.06
CA PHE A 217 -9.30 -7.96 -14.44
C PHE A 217 -8.27 -8.88 -15.09
N LYS A 218 -7.99 -10.03 -14.45
CA LYS A 218 -7.01 -10.99 -14.97
C LYS A 218 -7.48 -11.71 -16.24
N SER A 219 -8.79 -11.66 -16.54
CA SER A 219 -9.39 -12.27 -17.73
C SER A 219 -9.37 -11.34 -18.95
N ILE A 220 -9.03 -10.06 -18.77
CA ILE A 220 -8.94 -9.09 -19.86
C ILE A 220 -7.84 -9.53 -20.83
N PRO A 221 -8.13 -9.69 -22.14
CA PRO A 221 -7.12 -10.10 -23.11
C PRO A 221 -5.91 -9.16 -23.13
N SER A 222 -4.72 -9.73 -23.04
CA SER A 222 -3.45 -8.99 -23.06
C SER A 222 -3.28 -7.94 -21.95
N ILE A 223 -3.96 -8.10 -20.82
CA ILE A 223 -3.87 -7.18 -19.68
C ILE A 223 -2.43 -7.02 -19.18
N ASN A 224 -1.63 -8.10 -19.22
CA ASN A 224 -0.22 -8.06 -18.89
C ASN A 224 0.60 -7.10 -19.79
N ARG A 225 0.31 -7.07 -21.09
CA ARG A 225 0.95 -6.13 -22.04
C ARG A 225 0.52 -4.69 -21.79
N THR A 226 -0.77 -4.50 -21.47
CA THR A 226 -1.30 -3.17 -21.11
C THR A 226 -0.60 -2.64 -19.88
N LEU A 227 -0.45 -3.47 -18.84
CA LEU A 227 0.28 -3.15 -17.60
C LEU A 227 1.75 -2.85 -17.89
N ALA A 228 2.45 -3.74 -18.61
CA ALA A 228 3.87 -3.57 -18.94
C ALA A 228 4.13 -2.25 -19.67
N ASN A 229 3.29 -1.90 -20.64
CA ASN A 229 3.44 -0.66 -21.42
C ASN A 229 3.07 0.59 -20.58
N ARG A 230 2.00 0.55 -19.78
CA ARG A 230 1.52 1.72 -19.02
C ARG A 230 2.46 2.08 -17.88
N TYR A 231 3.07 1.07 -17.24
CA TYR A 231 3.95 1.25 -16.08
C TYR A 231 5.43 1.03 -16.39
N GLU A 232 5.80 0.95 -17.68
CA GLU A 232 7.18 0.81 -18.16
C GLU A 232 7.95 -0.33 -17.49
N GLN A 233 7.26 -1.48 -17.31
CA GLN A 233 7.83 -2.67 -16.67
C GLN A 233 8.01 -3.81 -17.67
N LYS A 234 8.91 -4.74 -17.36
CA LYS A 234 9.11 -5.93 -18.19
C LYS A 234 7.89 -6.85 -18.09
N LEU A 235 7.51 -7.43 -19.24
CA LEU A 235 6.36 -8.32 -19.32
C LEU A 235 6.47 -9.51 -18.36
N GLU A 236 7.65 -10.10 -18.22
CA GLU A 236 7.91 -11.22 -17.32
C GLU A 236 7.70 -10.87 -15.82
N ASP A 237 8.05 -9.64 -15.42
CA ASP A 237 7.83 -9.12 -14.08
C ASP A 237 6.35 -8.88 -13.83
N ILE A 238 5.63 -8.35 -14.81
CA ILE A 238 4.17 -8.18 -14.76
C ILE A 238 3.44 -9.52 -14.70
N ASP A 239 3.86 -10.51 -15.48
CA ASP A 239 3.26 -11.86 -15.43
C ASP A 239 3.45 -12.48 -14.04
N THR A 240 4.64 -12.31 -13.45
CA THR A 240 4.91 -12.75 -12.08
C THR A 240 4.05 -12.00 -11.07
N TRP A 241 3.99 -10.67 -11.15
CA TRP A 241 3.18 -9.85 -10.29
C TRP A 241 1.68 -10.20 -10.36
N LEU A 242 1.13 -10.37 -11.58
CA LEU A 242 -0.26 -10.79 -11.78
C LEU A 242 -0.55 -12.15 -11.14
N SER A 243 0.40 -13.09 -11.19
CA SER A 243 0.23 -14.41 -10.58
C SER A 243 0.13 -14.34 -9.05
N LEU A 244 0.74 -13.35 -8.42
CA LEU A 244 0.81 -13.16 -6.97
C LEU A 244 -0.26 -12.21 -6.43
N THR A 245 -0.82 -11.35 -7.28
CA THR A 245 -1.78 -10.32 -6.88
C THR A 245 -3.20 -10.84 -6.97
N GLU A 246 -3.98 -10.69 -5.89
CA GLU A 246 -5.40 -11.05 -5.86
C GLU A 246 -6.23 -9.86 -5.40
N TRP A 247 -7.11 -9.36 -6.28
CA TRP A 247 -8.10 -8.36 -5.90
C TRP A 247 -9.22 -9.00 -5.09
N SER A 248 -9.69 -8.28 -4.09
CA SER A 248 -10.76 -8.72 -3.19
C SER A 248 -12.00 -7.85 -3.36
N GLN A 249 -13.17 -8.47 -3.18
CA GLN A 249 -14.47 -7.79 -3.12
C GLN A 249 -15.12 -8.00 -1.75
N LYS A 250 -14.33 -8.45 -0.75
CA LYS A 250 -14.81 -8.80 0.58
C LYS A 250 -14.66 -7.63 1.54
N GLN A 251 -15.41 -7.68 2.62
CA GLN A 251 -15.15 -6.85 3.78
C GLN A 251 -13.88 -7.32 4.50
N LEU A 252 -13.14 -6.36 5.07
CA LEU A 252 -12.05 -6.69 5.98
C LEU A 252 -12.61 -7.46 7.18
N THR A 253 -12.04 -8.62 7.49
CA THR A 253 -12.52 -9.42 8.62
C THR A 253 -12.04 -8.86 9.95
N GLU A 254 -12.82 -9.11 11.02
CA GLU A 254 -12.43 -8.71 12.36
C GLU A 254 -11.12 -9.37 12.81
N GLU A 255 -10.87 -10.60 12.38
CA GLU A 255 -9.62 -11.32 12.65
C GLU A 255 -8.42 -10.61 12.02
N THR A 256 -8.50 -10.26 10.73
CA THR A 256 -7.45 -9.50 10.04
C THR A 256 -7.24 -8.14 10.67
N PHE A 257 -8.32 -7.41 10.95
CA PHE A 257 -8.24 -6.12 11.64
C PHE A 257 -7.51 -6.22 12.99
N LYS A 258 -7.89 -7.18 13.82
CA LYS A 258 -7.24 -7.42 15.13
C LYS A 258 -5.77 -7.77 14.98
N SER A 259 -5.40 -8.58 13.98
CA SER A 259 -4.00 -8.92 13.70
C SER A 259 -3.17 -7.69 13.36
N VAL A 260 -3.68 -6.81 12.48
CA VAL A 260 -3.04 -5.54 12.14
C VAL A 260 -2.91 -4.65 13.38
N GLN A 261 -4.00 -4.45 14.10
CA GLN A 261 -4.04 -3.59 15.29
C GLN A 261 -3.07 -4.09 16.38
N GLN A 262 -3.06 -5.39 16.64
CA GLN A 262 -2.15 -5.98 17.64
C GLN A 262 -0.67 -5.79 17.23
N THR A 263 -0.36 -5.91 15.94
CA THR A 263 1.00 -5.64 15.46
C THR A 263 1.38 -4.19 15.69
N LEU A 264 0.49 -3.24 15.38
CA LEU A 264 0.74 -1.81 15.60
C LEU A 264 0.89 -1.47 17.09
N LEU A 265 0.12 -2.11 17.98
CA LEU A 265 0.23 -1.97 19.44
C LEU A 265 1.56 -2.51 19.95
N ASN A 266 1.94 -3.73 19.53
CA ASN A 266 3.20 -4.37 19.95
C ASN A 266 4.43 -3.56 19.52
N LEU A 267 4.32 -2.81 18.43
CA LEU A 267 5.36 -1.93 17.91
C LEU A 267 5.28 -0.50 18.46
N HIS A 268 4.35 -0.23 19.39
CA HIS A 268 4.09 1.11 19.96
C HIS A 268 3.78 2.18 18.91
N LEU A 269 3.23 1.79 17.76
CA LEU A 269 2.82 2.70 16.68
C LEU A 269 1.41 3.23 16.87
N VAL A 270 0.61 2.60 17.73
CA VAL A 270 -0.66 3.10 18.25
C VAL A 270 -0.71 2.87 19.76
N ALA A 271 -1.46 3.71 20.48
CA ALA A 271 -1.47 3.69 21.93
C ALA A 271 -2.61 2.84 22.53
N THR A 272 -3.71 2.67 21.80
CA THR A 272 -4.93 2.03 22.31
C THR A 272 -5.60 1.18 21.26
N GLU A 273 -6.28 0.13 21.71
CA GLU A 273 -7.19 -0.66 20.88
C GLU A 273 -8.44 0.15 20.51
N LYS A 274 -8.97 -0.14 19.35
CA LYS A 274 -10.24 0.36 18.84
C LYS A 274 -11.16 -0.81 18.50
N ASN A 275 -12.46 -0.59 18.61
CA ASN A 275 -13.43 -1.60 18.21
C ASN A 275 -13.49 -1.71 16.68
N PHE A 276 -13.64 -2.91 16.19
CA PHE A 276 -13.79 -3.20 14.76
C PHE A 276 -14.92 -2.36 14.11
N THR A 277 -16.07 -2.29 14.77
CA THR A 277 -17.25 -1.57 14.28
C THR A 277 -17.09 -0.05 14.20
N ASP A 278 -16.11 0.52 14.90
CA ASP A 278 -15.81 1.96 14.85
C ASP A 278 -14.90 2.31 13.65
N MET A 279 -14.24 1.29 13.06
CA MET A 279 -13.20 1.45 12.05
C MET A 279 -13.54 0.81 10.71
N VAL A 280 -14.41 -0.21 10.70
CA VAL A 280 -14.83 -0.92 9.48
C VAL A 280 -16.33 -0.73 9.28
N TRP A 281 -16.71 -0.33 8.09
CA TRP A 281 -18.09 -0.12 7.69
C TRP A 281 -18.78 -1.44 7.42
N GLY A 282 -19.98 -1.65 7.96
CA GLY A 282 -20.77 -2.88 7.85
C GLY A 282 -22.10 -2.70 7.12
#